data_dc816d38c9412297986e5d2773afe538
#
_entry.id   dc816d38c9412297986e5d2773afe538
#
_cell.length_a   1.000
_cell.length_b   1.000
_cell.length_c   1.000
_cell.angle_alpha   90.00
_cell.angle_beta   90.00
_cell.angle_gamma   90.00
#
_symmetry.space_group_name_H-M   'P 1'
#
loop_
_entity.id
_entity.type
_entity.pdbx_description
1 polymer ?
#
loop_
_entity_poly.entity_id
_entity_poly.type
_entity_poly.pdbx_seq_one_letter_code
_entity_poly.pdbx_strand_id
1 'polypeptide(L)'
;MSRGLGDVYKRQSPTYEQYQPGVVEAATMGAGYTKYIIFAMIDGLQKIITGAAPADVSGPIGVAKMAGEMANQGMLPLLNFIAFLSINLGVINLLPLPALDGGHVMFLLYEVIARRKPSDKFLEYAQVTGMFLLFALLIYANGNDIFRFFFK
;
A
#
# COMPACT_ATOMS: atom_id res chain seq x y z
N MET A 1 -15.24 30.06 43.56
CA MET A 1 -15.40 30.77 42.29
C MET A 1 -14.56 30.06 41.21
N SER A 2 -14.98 28.82 40.80
CA SER A 2 -14.26 28.00 39.82
C SER A 2 -15.21 27.18 38.92
N ARG A 3 -16.37 27.74 38.55
CA ARG A 3 -17.36 27.07 37.70
C ARG A 3 -17.27 27.37 36.19
N GLY A 4 -16.29 28.16 35.74
CA GLY A 4 -16.28 28.65 34.37
C GLY A 4 -15.35 27.92 33.39
N LEU A 5 -14.30 27.21 33.85
CA LEU A 5 -13.29 26.61 32.97
C LEU A 5 -13.68 25.21 32.44
N GLY A 6 -14.44 24.44 33.23
CA GLY A 6 -14.89 23.10 32.81
C GLY A 6 -15.94 23.11 31.70
N ASP A 7 -16.79 24.16 31.64
CA ASP A 7 -17.84 24.30 30.63
C ASP A 7 -17.29 24.81 29.28
N VAL A 8 -16.18 25.53 29.28
CA VAL A 8 -15.50 26.02 28.06
C VAL A 8 -14.81 24.86 27.34
N TYR A 9 -14.19 23.93 28.09
CA TYR A 9 -13.56 22.74 27.51
C TYR A 9 -14.57 21.72 26.98
N LYS A 10 -15.77 21.60 27.56
CA LYS A 10 -16.85 20.75 27.04
C LYS A 10 -17.48 21.26 25.75
N ARG A 11 -17.38 22.55 25.45
CA ARG A 11 -17.88 23.13 24.20
C ARG A 11 -16.90 23.05 23.05
N GLN A 12 -15.65 22.67 23.28
CA GLN A 12 -14.61 22.55 22.27
C GLN A 12 -14.33 21.11 21.80
N SER A 13 -15.01 20.11 22.35
CA SER A 13 -15.01 18.80 21.72
C SER A 13 -15.82 18.92 20.42
N PRO A 14 -15.20 18.76 19.24
CA PRO A 14 -15.95 18.71 18.01
C PRO A 14 -16.94 17.56 18.14
N THR A 15 -18.23 17.88 18.10
CA THR A 15 -19.28 16.87 18.01
C THR A 15 -19.11 16.26 16.64
N TYR A 16 -18.40 15.12 16.56
CA TYR A 16 -18.36 14.33 15.36
C TYR A 16 -19.76 13.78 15.16
N GLU A 17 -20.54 14.46 14.33
CA GLU A 17 -21.80 13.91 13.83
C GLU A 17 -21.44 12.59 13.15
N GLN A 18 -21.90 11.47 13.71
CA GLN A 18 -21.69 10.16 13.10
C GLN A 18 -22.53 10.11 11.82
N TYR A 19 -21.91 10.55 10.73
CA TYR A 19 -22.49 10.45 9.42
C TYR A 19 -22.57 8.97 9.03
N GLN A 20 -23.80 8.49 8.81
CA GLN A 20 -24.05 7.12 8.36
C GLN A 20 -24.45 7.15 6.88
N PRO A 21 -23.49 6.97 5.95
CA PRO A 21 -23.79 6.98 4.54
C PRO A 21 -24.70 5.81 4.16
N GLY A 22 -25.61 6.02 3.22
CA GLY A 22 -26.34 4.94 2.57
C GLY A 22 -25.37 4.00 1.83
N VAL A 23 -25.83 2.77 1.52
CA VAL A 23 -24.98 1.74 0.87
C VAL A 23 -24.36 2.24 -0.45
N VAL A 24 -25.13 2.94 -1.29
CA VAL A 24 -24.65 3.50 -2.56
C VAL A 24 -23.61 4.59 -2.31
N GLU A 25 -23.86 5.45 -1.35
CA GLU A 25 -22.95 6.53 -0.99
C GLU A 25 -21.66 6.00 -0.38
N ALA A 26 -21.74 5.00 0.51
CA ALA A 26 -20.57 4.31 1.03
C ALA A 26 -19.73 3.66 -0.09
N ALA A 27 -20.38 3.04 -1.08
CA ALA A 27 -19.69 2.46 -2.23
C ALA A 27 -18.98 3.51 -3.09
N THR A 28 -19.62 4.66 -3.35
CA THR A 28 -19.02 5.76 -4.13
C THR A 28 -17.87 6.42 -3.39
N MET A 29 -17.99 6.60 -2.06
CA MET A 29 -16.91 7.10 -1.21
C MET A 29 -15.72 6.12 -1.19
N GLY A 30 -16.00 4.81 -1.06
CA GLY A 30 -14.97 3.76 -1.11
C GLY A 30 -14.22 3.74 -2.45
N ALA A 31 -14.94 3.84 -3.56
CA ALA A 31 -14.34 3.94 -4.89
C ALA A 31 -13.49 5.21 -5.04
N GLY A 32 -13.96 6.35 -4.54
CA GLY A 32 -13.21 7.60 -4.52
C GLY A 32 -11.92 7.50 -3.68
N TYR A 33 -12.00 6.88 -2.51
CA TYR A 33 -10.86 6.64 -1.64
C TYR A 33 -9.84 5.69 -2.28
N THR A 34 -10.30 4.60 -2.90
CA THR A 34 -9.44 3.66 -3.65
C THR A 34 -8.69 4.38 -4.76
N LYS A 35 -9.40 5.18 -5.56
CA LYS A 35 -8.79 6.01 -6.60
C LYS A 35 -7.72 6.95 -6.04
N TYR A 36 -8.02 7.63 -4.95
CA TYR A 36 -7.06 8.52 -4.27
C TYR A 36 -5.79 7.77 -3.84
N ILE A 37 -5.92 6.59 -3.22
CA ILE A 37 -4.77 5.78 -2.80
C ILE A 37 -3.92 5.37 -4.00
N ILE A 38 -4.54 4.92 -5.11
CA ILE A 38 -3.82 4.52 -6.33
C ILE A 38 -2.98 5.69 -6.87
N PHE A 39 -3.56 6.89 -6.97
CA PHE A 39 -2.83 8.06 -7.43
C PHE A 39 -1.71 8.47 -6.46
N ALA A 40 -1.97 8.42 -5.14
CA ALA A 40 -0.96 8.71 -4.14
C ALA A 40 0.22 7.73 -4.20
N MET A 41 -0.04 6.44 -4.48
CA MET A 41 1.01 5.44 -4.69
C MET A 41 1.85 5.73 -5.93
N ILE A 42 1.22 6.06 -7.04
CA ILE A 42 1.93 6.39 -8.29
C ILE A 42 2.81 7.63 -8.08
N ASP A 43 2.28 8.68 -7.44
CA ASP A 43 3.02 9.89 -7.10
C ASP A 43 4.19 9.61 -6.14
N GLY A 44 3.95 8.77 -5.11
CA GLY A 44 4.99 8.32 -4.19
C GLY A 44 6.11 7.56 -4.90
N LEU A 45 5.76 6.62 -5.78
CA LEU A 45 6.72 5.87 -6.58
C LEU A 45 7.53 6.79 -7.50
N GLN A 46 6.88 7.75 -8.15
CA GLN A 46 7.55 8.76 -8.97
C GLN A 46 8.56 9.58 -8.15
N LYS A 47 8.20 10.01 -6.94
CA LYS A 47 9.07 10.76 -6.03
C LYS A 47 10.29 9.94 -5.59
N ILE A 48 10.12 8.64 -5.35
CA ILE A 48 11.23 7.74 -5.01
C ILE A 48 12.17 7.60 -6.21
N ILE A 49 11.65 7.37 -7.41
CA ILE A 49 12.44 7.22 -8.64
C ILE A 49 13.21 8.51 -8.97
N THR A 50 12.60 9.67 -8.77
CA THR A 50 13.24 10.99 -9.02
C THR A 50 14.18 11.42 -7.89
N GLY A 51 14.27 10.65 -6.78
CA GLY A 51 15.09 11.01 -5.63
C GLY A 51 14.51 12.16 -4.78
N ALA A 52 13.28 12.57 -5.05
CA ALA A 52 12.59 13.63 -4.30
C ALA A 52 12.10 13.17 -2.91
N ALA A 53 12.00 11.86 -2.69
CA ALA A 53 11.67 11.27 -1.41
C ALA A 53 12.60 10.09 -1.11
N PRO A 54 12.97 9.86 0.18
CA PRO A 54 13.74 8.70 0.56
C PRO A 54 12.91 7.42 0.30
N ALA A 55 13.57 6.37 -0.19
CA ALA A 55 12.97 5.05 -0.32
C ALA A 55 12.86 4.40 1.06
N ASP A 56 11.90 4.86 1.85
CA ASP A 56 11.64 4.31 3.19
C ASP A 56 10.71 3.09 3.05
N VAL A 57 11.28 2.00 2.60
CA VAL A 57 10.56 0.75 2.35
C VAL A 57 10.43 -0.01 3.66
N SER A 58 9.20 -0.14 4.14
CA SER A 58 8.89 -1.06 5.25
C SER A 58 8.70 -2.47 4.70
N GLY A 59 9.37 -3.43 5.33
CA GLY A 59 9.21 -4.84 5.03
C GLY A 59 8.06 -5.47 5.81
N PRO A 60 7.87 -6.79 5.69
CA PRO A 60 6.83 -7.55 6.40
C PRO A 60 6.84 -7.33 7.92
N ILE A 61 8.00 -7.12 8.53
CA ILE A 61 8.13 -6.86 9.98
C ILE A 61 7.53 -5.50 10.33
N GLY A 62 7.84 -4.46 9.54
CA GLY A 62 7.26 -3.13 9.72
C GLY A 62 5.75 -3.12 9.52
N VAL A 63 5.26 -3.83 8.49
CA VAL A 63 3.82 -3.99 8.23
C VAL A 63 3.12 -4.70 9.39
N ALA A 64 3.71 -5.77 9.94
CA ALA A 64 3.14 -6.49 11.09
C ALA A 64 3.06 -5.60 12.34
N LYS A 65 4.08 -4.76 12.59
CA LYS A 65 4.06 -3.78 13.67
C LYS A 65 2.94 -2.76 13.48
N MET A 66 2.82 -2.16 12.30
CA MET A 66 1.75 -1.21 11.98
C MET A 66 0.36 -1.85 12.15
N ALA A 67 0.18 -3.11 11.72
CA ALA A 67 -1.06 -3.86 11.93
C ALA A 67 -1.40 -4.00 13.42
N GLY A 68 -0.40 -4.31 14.26
CA GLY A 68 -0.56 -4.38 15.71
C GLY A 68 -0.95 -3.03 16.32
N GLU A 69 -0.34 -1.95 15.87
CA GLU A 69 -0.67 -0.59 16.32
C GLU A 69 -2.12 -0.20 15.93
N MET A 70 -2.55 -0.54 14.71
CA MET A 70 -3.92 -0.30 14.25
C MET A 70 -4.93 -1.15 15.01
N ALA A 71 -4.59 -2.42 15.31
CA ALA A 71 -5.43 -3.31 16.12
C ALA A 71 -5.64 -2.77 17.54
N ASN A 72 -4.61 -2.18 18.15
CA ASN A 72 -4.71 -1.55 19.47
C ASN A 72 -5.58 -0.29 19.47
N GLN A 73 -5.71 0.39 18.32
CA GLN A 73 -6.59 1.56 18.17
C GLN A 73 -8.06 1.18 17.96
N GLY A 74 -8.36 -0.08 17.63
CA GLY A 74 -9.69 -0.62 17.46
C GLY A 74 -9.94 -1.28 16.10
N MET A 75 -11.15 -1.82 15.95
CA MET A 75 -11.52 -2.59 14.75
C MET A 75 -11.55 -1.73 13.48
N LEU A 76 -12.07 -0.51 13.52
CA LEU A 76 -12.18 0.34 12.33
C LEU A 76 -10.81 0.75 11.76
N PRO A 77 -9.84 1.23 12.56
CA PRO A 77 -8.47 1.46 12.08
C PRO A 77 -7.84 0.22 11.47
N LEU A 78 -8.02 -0.94 12.07
CA LEU A 78 -7.50 -2.20 11.55
C LEU A 78 -8.10 -2.55 10.18
N LEU A 79 -9.43 -2.45 10.03
CA LEU A 79 -10.12 -2.70 8.75
C LEU A 79 -9.65 -1.73 7.65
N ASN A 80 -9.50 -0.45 7.99
CA ASN A 80 -8.95 0.54 7.05
C ASN A 80 -7.52 0.21 6.63
N PHE A 81 -6.70 -0.25 7.58
CA PHE A 81 -5.33 -0.66 7.27
C PHE A 81 -5.29 -1.90 6.37
N ILE A 82 -6.14 -2.89 6.63
CA ILE A 82 -6.27 -4.08 5.77
C ILE A 82 -6.72 -3.69 4.36
N ALA A 83 -7.70 -2.80 4.24
CA ALA A 83 -8.16 -2.30 2.95
C ALA A 83 -7.03 -1.55 2.20
N PHE A 84 -6.28 -0.70 2.90
CA PHE A 84 -5.11 -0.02 2.35
C PHE A 84 -4.05 -1.02 1.86
N LEU A 85 -3.70 -2.04 2.64
CA LEU A 85 -2.75 -3.07 2.23
C LEU A 85 -3.25 -3.85 1.00
N SER A 86 -4.54 -4.17 0.95
CA SER A 86 -5.14 -4.89 -0.18
C SER A 86 -5.04 -4.07 -1.48
N ILE A 87 -5.30 -2.77 -1.43
CA ILE A 87 -5.16 -1.88 -2.58
C ILE A 87 -3.69 -1.79 -3.00
N ASN A 88 -2.77 -1.62 -2.04
CA ASN A 88 -1.33 -1.56 -2.32
C ASN A 88 -0.84 -2.85 -3.01
N LEU A 89 -1.22 -4.00 -2.47
CA LEU A 89 -0.85 -5.30 -3.06
C LEU A 89 -1.41 -5.46 -4.47
N GLY A 90 -2.66 -5.05 -4.70
CA GLY A 90 -3.27 -5.06 -6.03
C GLY A 90 -2.53 -4.18 -7.02
N VAL A 91 -2.16 -2.96 -6.63
CA VAL A 91 -1.40 -2.02 -7.48
C VAL A 91 0.00 -2.56 -7.79
N ILE A 92 0.71 -3.09 -6.77
CA ILE A 92 2.04 -3.68 -6.97
C ILE A 92 1.96 -4.88 -7.94
N ASN A 93 0.94 -5.73 -7.80
CA ASN A 93 0.74 -6.88 -8.68
C ASN A 93 0.41 -6.48 -10.12
N LEU A 94 -0.14 -5.29 -10.35
CA LEU A 94 -0.37 -4.75 -11.70
C LEU A 94 0.88 -4.16 -12.35
N LEU A 95 1.98 -3.95 -11.60
CA LEU A 95 3.22 -3.46 -12.18
C LEU A 95 3.78 -4.47 -13.19
N PRO A 96 4.36 -4.00 -14.32
CA PRO A 96 4.89 -4.87 -15.37
C PRO A 96 6.24 -5.50 -14.95
N LEU A 97 6.25 -6.16 -13.80
CA LEU A 97 7.42 -6.87 -13.27
C LEU A 97 7.30 -8.37 -13.56
N PRO A 98 8.33 -9.04 -14.12
CA PRO A 98 8.28 -10.46 -14.49
C PRO A 98 7.98 -11.24 -13.23
N ALA A 99 7.81 -11.53 -12.35
CA ALA A 99 7.47 -12.34 -11.19
C ALA A 99 6.12 -11.96 -10.54
N LEU A 100 5.47 -10.92 -11.04
CA LEU A 100 4.14 -10.46 -10.62
C LEU A 100 3.11 -10.72 -11.73
N ASP A 101 1.83 -10.67 -11.36
CA ASP A 101 0.73 -10.90 -12.33
C ASP A 101 0.77 -9.92 -13.49
N GLY A 102 1.14 -8.66 -13.25
CA GLY A 102 1.31 -7.64 -14.27
C GLY A 102 2.37 -8.00 -15.33
N GLY A 103 3.41 -8.75 -14.94
CA GLY A 103 4.38 -9.29 -15.88
C GLY A 103 3.76 -10.31 -16.84
N HIS A 104 2.90 -11.19 -16.34
CA HIS A 104 2.17 -12.14 -17.19
C HIS A 104 1.21 -11.42 -18.14
N VAL A 105 0.50 -10.40 -17.68
CA VAL A 105 -0.36 -9.55 -18.53
C VAL A 105 0.46 -8.87 -19.62
N MET A 106 1.66 -8.36 -19.29
CA MET A 106 2.56 -7.75 -20.27
C MET A 106 3.01 -8.76 -21.35
N PHE A 107 3.33 -10.00 -20.98
CA PHE A 107 3.70 -11.04 -21.95
C PHE A 107 2.52 -11.45 -22.83
N LEU A 108 1.30 -11.53 -22.28
CA LEU A 108 0.08 -11.77 -23.06
C LEU A 108 -0.19 -10.62 -24.03
N LEU A 109 -0.05 -9.37 -23.61
CA LEU A 109 -0.19 -8.21 -24.50
C LEU A 109 0.84 -8.25 -25.63
N TYR A 110 2.09 -8.60 -25.32
CA TYR A 110 3.12 -8.80 -26.35
C TYR A 110 2.70 -9.89 -27.35
N GLU A 111 2.17 -11.02 -26.89
CA GLU A 111 1.71 -12.12 -27.77
C GLU A 111 0.58 -11.65 -28.71
N VAL A 112 -0.38 -10.88 -28.19
CA VAL A 112 -1.47 -10.33 -29.00
C VAL A 112 -0.98 -9.34 -30.03
N ILE A 113 -0.08 -8.43 -29.66
CA ILE A 113 0.42 -7.36 -30.55
C ILE A 113 1.40 -7.93 -31.59
N ALA A 114 2.37 -8.74 -31.13
CA ALA A 114 3.40 -9.32 -32.00
C ALA A 114 2.92 -10.55 -32.79
N ARG A 115 1.73 -11.08 -32.45
CA ARG A 115 1.13 -12.30 -33.01
C ARG A 115 2.05 -13.52 -32.93
N ARG A 116 2.96 -13.54 -31.95
CA ARG A 116 3.87 -14.66 -31.70
C ARG A 116 4.19 -14.72 -30.21
N LYS A 117 4.35 -15.93 -29.69
CA LYS A 117 4.75 -16.14 -28.30
C LYS A 117 6.21 -15.75 -28.10
N PRO A 118 6.56 -15.14 -26.95
CA PRO A 118 7.93 -15.05 -26.51
C PRO A 118 8.52 -16.46 -26.38
N SER A 119 9.84 -16.62 -26.52
CA SER A 119 10.46 -17.94 -26.32
C SER A 119 10.34 -18.37 -24.86
N ASP A 120 10.12 -19.67 -24.63
CA ASP A 120 9.99 -20.23 -23.28
C ASP A 120 11.21 -19.90 -22.41
N LYS A 121 12.40 -19.95 -22.99
CA LYS A 121 13.65 -19.57 -22.32
C LYS A 121 13.65 -18.11 -21.87
N PHE A 122 13.11 -17.20 -22.67
CA PHE A 122 13.03 -15.80 -22.31
C PHE A 122 12.06 -15.59 -21.14
N LEU A 123 10.90 -16.26 -21.15
CA LEU A 123 9.93 -16.21 -20.05
C LEU A 123 10.54 -16.76 -18.76
N GLU A 124 11.23 -17.89 -18.84
CA GLU A 124 11.90 -18.50 -17.69
C GLU A 124 12.98 -17.57 -17.10
N TYR A 125 13.88 -17.03 -17.92
CA TYR A 125 14.89 -16.08 -17.45
C TYR A 125 14.29 -14.81 -16.86
N ALA A 126 13.26 -14.26 -17.49
CA ALA A 126 12.57 -13.07 -16.97
C ALA A 126 11.96 -13.36 -15.60
N GLN A 127 11.28 -14.50 -15.45
CA GLN A 127 10.65 -14.90 -14.18
C GLN A 127 11.68 -15.14 -13.07
N VAL A 128 12.77 -15.86 -13.35
CA VAL A 128 13.85 -16.11 -12.39
C VAL A 128 14.52 -14.81 -11.97
N THR A 129 14.80 -13.93 -12.93
CA THR A 129 15.37 -12.61 -12.62
C THR A 129 14.44 -11.77 -11.76
N GLY A 130 13.13 -11.75 -12.08
CA GLY A 130 12.12 -11.05 -11.29
C GLY A 130 12.01 -11.60 -9.86
N MET A 131 12.01 -12.93 -9.70
CA MET A 131 12.03 -13.57 -8.38
C MET A 131 13.28 -13.18 -7.58
N PHE A 132 14.47 -13.23 -8.20
CA PHE A 132 15.71 -12.85 -7.53
C PHE A 132 15.67 -11.40 -7.05
N LEU A 133 15.15 -10.48 -7.88
CA LEU A 133 15.00 -9.07 -7.54
C LEU A 133 14.01 -8.86 -6.37
N LEU A 134 12.89 -9.60 -6.37
CA LEU A 134 11.93 -9.55 -5.27
C LEU A 134 12.53 -10.08 -3.97
N PHE A 135 13.28 -11.19 -4.00
CA PHE A 135 13.97 -11.70 -2.82
C PHE A 135 15.02 -10.74 -2.29
N ALA A 136 15.81 -10.11 -3.16
CA ALA A 136 16.78 -9.10 -2.79
C ALA A 136 16.11 -7.89 -2.11
N LEU A 137 14.98 -7.42 -2.68
CA LEU A 137 14.19 -6.34 -2.10
C LEU A 137 13.61 -6.73 -0.73
N LEU A 138 13.11 -7.96 -0.60
CA LEU A 138 12.57 -8.48 0.66
C LEU A 138 13.63 -8.53 1.75
N ILE A 139 14.82 -9.03 1.43
CA ILE A 139 15.97 -9.08 2.36
C ILE A 139 16.38 -7.66 2.75
N TYR A 140 16.45 -6.74 1.79
CA TYR A 140 16.77 -5.33 2.05
C TYR A 140 15.74 -4.68 2.98
N ALA A 141 14.45 -4.83 2.69
CA ALA A 141 13.37 -4.23 3.47
C ALA A 141 13.33 -4.79 4.90
N ASN A 142 13.42 -6.12 5.07
CA ASN A 142 13.48 -6.73 6.41
C ASN A 142 14.75 -6.33 7.16
N GLY A 143 15.91 -6.25 6.49
CA GLY A 143 17.15 -5.78 7.08
C GLY A 143 17.03 -4.33 7.57
N ASN A 144 16.41 -3.46 6.79
CA ASN A 144 16.14 -2.08 7.17
C ASN A 144 15.16 -1.99 8.37
N ASP A 145 14.10 -2.82 8.39
CA ASP A 145 13.17 -2.87 9.54
C ASP A 145 13.88 -3.30 10.82
N ILE A 146 14.70 -4.36 10.76
CA ILE A 146 15.47 -4.86 11.90
C ILE A 146 16.43 -3.78 12.39
N PHE A 147 17.16 -3.13 11.48
CA PHE A 147 18.08 -2.05 11.84
C PHE A 147 17.36 -0.90 12.54
N ARG A 148 16.19 -0.48 12.02
CA ARG A 148 15.38 0.58 12.65
C ARG A 148 14.81 0.17 14.00
N PHE A 149 14.51 -1.11 14.18
CA PHE A 149 13.92 -1.61 15.42
C PHE A 149 14.94 -1.72 16.57
N PHE A 150 16.19 -2.08 16.25
CA PHE A 150 17.22 -2.31 17.27
C PHE A 150 18.16 -1.13 17.48
N PHE A 151 18.31 -0.22 16.52
CA PHE A 151 19.32 0.84 16.56
C PHE A 151 18.75 2.26 16.52
N LYS A 152 17.44 2.43 16.49
CA LYS A 152 16.77 3.73 16.45
C LYS A 152 15.57 3.78 17.38
#